data_f5fae045b84658079c808081960b76c3
#
_entry.id   f5fae045b84658079c808081960b76c3
#
_cell.length_a   1.000
_cell.length_b   1.000
_cell.length_c   1.000
_cell.angle_alpha   90.00
_cell.angle_beta   90.00
_cell.angle_gamma   90.00
#
_symmetry.space_group_name_H-M   'P 1'
#
loop_
_entity.id
_entity.type
_entity.pdbx_description
1 polymer ?
#
loop_
_entity_poly.entity_id
_entity_poly.type
_entity_poly.pdbx_seq_one_letter_code
_entity_poly.pdbx_strand_id
1 'polypeptide(L)'
;MGDLCESLVPDYGYQLAVASGFMNWLPDDFAHPVRVPVPGSALHLRPIKEADTALDYPAVMGSRERLWEIFGPAWAWPPETMTIEEDRLDLRRHEEEIAAHQSFNYALLDEKETEILGCVYIDPPERAGADGEVSWWVVDRLVGGEAERALDVLVPQWIAADWPFRQPRYLGRDITWQDWLALPPASSS
;
A
#
# COMPACT_ATOMS: atom_id res chain seq x y z
N MET A 1 -9.08 12.53 42.14
CA MET A 1 -9.05 13.45 41.00
C MET A 1 -7.77 13.11 40.23
N GLY A 2 -7.88 12.25 39.29
CA GLY A 2 -6.79 11.79 38.44
C GLY A 2 -7.23 12.02 37.00
N ASP A 3 -6.62 13.01 36.36
CA ASP A 3 -6.84 13.29 34.94
C ASP A 3 -6.27 12.14 34.11
N LEU A 4 -7.16 11.44 33.43
CA LEU A 4 -6.84 10.57 32.32
C LEU A 4 -6.51 11.47 31.14
N CYS A 5 -5.23 11.64 30.86
CA CYS A 5 -4.74 12.18 29.60
C CYS A 5 -4.97 11.11 28.53
N GLU A 6 -6.14 11.10 27.89
CA GLU A 6 -6.36 10.39 26.66
C GLU A 6 -5.48 11.06 25.59
N SER A 7 -4.40 10.37 25.24
CA SER A 7 -3.56 10.68 24.10
C SER A 7 -4.42 10.52 22.84
N LEU A 8 -4.91 11.62 22.31
CA LEU A 8 -5.52 11.69 20.98
C LEU A 8 -4.41 11.41 19.95
N VAL A 9 -4.31 10.17 19.53
CA VAL A 9 -3.58 9.82 18.30
C VAL A 9 -4.36 10.47 17.15
N PRO A 10 -3.73 11.25 16.29
CA PRO A 10 -4.42 11.80 15.12
C PRO A 10 -4.90 10.65 14.25
N ASP A 11 -6.21 10.57 14.05
CA ASP A 11 -6.85 9.66 13.11
C ASP A 11 -6.52 10.18 11.70
N TYR A 12 -5.35 9.80 11.18
CA TYR A 12 -5.00 10.05 9.80
C TYR A 12 -5.95 9.24 8.94
N GLY A 13 -6.84 9.92 8.21
CA GLY A 13 -8.02 9.50 7.45
C GLY A 13 -8.05 8.15 6.72
N TYR A 14 -7.28 7.18 7.13
CA TYR A 14 -7.39 5.77 6.82
C TYR A 14 -8.40 5.09 7.76
N GLN A 15 -9.58 5.69 7.89
CA GLN A 15 -10.74 4.89 8.21
C GLN A 15 -11.14 4.15 6.94
N LEU A 16 -10.42 3.08 6.61
CA LEU A 16 -11.11 1.97 5.98
C LEU A 16 -12.30 1.70 6.90
N ALA A 17 -13.48 2.05 6.43
CA ALA A 17 -14.71 1.76 7.15
C ALA A 17 -14.69 0.25 7.41
N VAL A 18 -14.34 -0.13 8.64
CA VAL A 18 -14.63 -1.45 9.18
C VAL A 18 -16.14 -1.47 9.38
N ALA A 19 -16.85 -1.34 8.27
CA ALA A 19 -18.26 -1.63 8.19
C ALA A 19 -18.36 -3.16 8.21
N SER A 20 -18.69 -3.70 9.37
CA SER A 20 -19.22 -5.05 9.51
C SER A 20 -20.17 -5.35 8.35
N GLY A 21 -19.72 -6.09 7.34
CA GLY A 21 -20.52 -6.46 6.19
C GLY A 21 -19.79 -6.62 4.86
N PHE A 22 -18.47 -6.52 4.79
CA PHE A 22 -17.76 -6.90 3.57
C PHE A 22 -17.89 -8.41 3.39
N MET A 23 -18.63 -8.85 2.36
CA MET A 23 -18.41 -10.17 1.78
C MET A 23 -16.91 -10.25 1.46
N ASN A 24 -16.28 -11.37 1.81
CA ASN A 24 -14.85 -11.60 1.59
C ASN A 24 -14.50 -11.19 0.15
N TRP A 25 -13.73 -10.10 -0.01
CA TRP A 25 -13.27 -9.65 -1.33
C TRP A 25 -12.26 -10.64 -1.96
N LEU A 26 -11.72 -11.52 -1.11
CA LEU A 26 -10.87 -12.63 -1.49
C LEU A 26 -11.53 -13.96 -1.09
N PRO A 27 -11.26 -15.07 -1.81
CA PRO A 27 -11.66 -16.41 -1.39
C PRO A 27 -11.11 -16.78 -0.01
N ASP A 28 -11.87 -17.54 0.77
CA ASP A 28 -11.47 -17.95 2.14
C ASP A 28 -10.17 -18.76 2.17
N ASP A 29 -9.86 -19.48 1.09
CA ASP A 29 -8.66 -20.30 0.92
C ASP A 29 -7.52 -19.57 0.18
N PHE A 30 -7.68 -18.27 -0.09
CA PHE A 30 -6.66 -17.50 -0.77
C PHE A 30 -5.39 -17.39 0.06
N ALA A 31 -4.26 -17.74 -0.56
CA ALA A 31 -2.93 -17.60 0.02
C ALA A 31 -2.11 -16.61 -0.81
N HIS A 32 -1.83 -15.46 -0.24
CA HIS A 32 -1.02 -14.45 -0.92
C HIS A 32 0.46 -14.86 -1.01
N PRO A 33 1.17 -14.50 -2.10
CA PRO A 33 2.60 -14.75 -2.22
C PRO A 33 3.40 -14.07 -1.10
N VAL A 34 4.34 -14.79 -0.49
CA VAL A 34 5.19 -14.22 0.58
C VAL A 34 6.51 -13.64 0.07
N ARG A 35 6.85 -13.89 -1.20
CA ARG A 35 8.02 -13.34 -1.88
C ARG A 35 7.83 -13.37 -3.40
N VAL A 36 8.02 -12.22 -4.03
CA VAL A 36 7.90 -12.05 -5.49
C VAL A 36 9.19 -11.44 -6.02
N PRO A 37 10.02 -12.19 -6.78
CA PRO A 37 11.25 -11.65 -7.34
C PRO A 37 10.94 -10.65 -8.46
N VAL A 38 11.72 -9.56 -8.53
CA VAL A 38 11.65 -8.59 -9.63
C VAL A 38 12.56 -9.06 -10.76
N PRO A 39 12.01 -9.44 -11.93
CA PRO A 39 12.79 -10.01 -13.02
C PRO A 39 13.93 -9.10 -13.49
N GLY A 40 15.10 -9.68 -13.76
CA GLY A 40 16.27 -8.95 -14.26
C GLY A 40 16.98 -8.08 -13.23
N SER A 41 16.63 -8.18 -11.95
CA SER A 41 17.23 -7.43 -10.87
C SER A 41 17.51 -8.31 -9.65
N ALA A 42 18.21 -7.75 -8.65
CA ALA A 42 18.39 -8.37 -7.34
C ALA A 42 17.34 -7.87 -6.32
N LEU A 43 16.18 -7.41 -6.81
CA LEU A 43 15.10 -6.89 -5.99
C LEU A 43 13.99 -7.93 -5.83
N HIS A 44 13.22 -7.78 -4.77
CA HIS A 44 12.01 -8.57 -4.54
C HIS A 44 10.96 -7.80 -3.74
N LEU A 45 9.71 -8.27 -3.85
CA LEU A 45 8.61 -7.83 -3.01
C LEU A 45 8.34 -8.87 -1.94
N ARG A 46 8.04 -8.44 -0.72
CA ARG A 46 7.45 -9.25 0.34
C ARG A 46 6.49 -8.44 1.19
N PRO A 47 5.55 -9.08 1.89
CA PRO A 47 4.71 -8.38 2.86
C PRO A 47 5.53 -7.55 3.84
N ILE A 48 5.11 -6.29 4.07
CA ILE A 48 5.75 -5.39 5.00
C ILE A 48 5.46 -5.82 6.44
N LYS A 49 6.29 -5.41 7.39
CA LYS A 49 6.19 -5.76 8.81
C LYS A 49 6.48 -4.56 9.69
N GLU A 50 5.96 -4.54 10.91
CA GLU A 50 6.32 -3.54 11.92
C GLU A 50 7.85 -3.43 12.11
N ALA A 51 8.56 -4.54 12.06
CA ALA A 51 10.01 -4.57 12.19
C ALA A 51 10.78 -3.83 11.09
N ASP A 52 10.12 -3.50 9.98
CA ASP A 52 10.72 -2.78 8.84
C ASP A 52 10.77 -1.26 9.06
N THR A 53 10.21 -0.72 10.13
CA THR A 53 10.13 0.74 10.40
C THR A 53 11.45 1.47 10.18
N ALA A 54 12.57 0.91 10.62
CA ALA A 54 13.88 1.54 10.45
C ALA A 54 14.32 1.69 8.98
N LEU A 55 13.75 0.89 8.07
CA LEU A 55 13.99 0.92 6.63
C LEU A 55 12.90 1.72 5.90
N ASP A 56 11.65 1.65 6.36
CA ASP A 56 10.51 2.29 5.72
C ASP A 56 10.49 3.80 5.95
N TYR A 57 10.60 4.23 7.19
CA TYR A 57 10.56 5.64 7.55
C TYR A 57 11.51 6.52 6.71
N PRO A 58 12.80 6.20 6.52
CA PRO A 58 13.67 7.00 5.66
C PRO A 58 13.30 6.92 4.17
N ALA A 59 12.75 5.80 3.69
CA ALA A 59 12.29 5.68 2.30
C ALA A 59 11.06 6.56 2.02
N VAL A 60 10.08 6.54 2.93
CA VAL A 60 8.87 7.36 2.87
C VAL A 60 9.22 8.84 3.00
N MET A 61 9.91 9.24 4.08
CA MET A 61 10.21 10.64 4.34
C MET A 61 11.24 11.22 3.36
N GLY A 62 12.13 10.40 2.83
CA GLY A 62 13.05 10.78 1.75
C GLY A 62 12.37 11.04 0.40
N SER A 63 11.13 10.54 0.22
CA SER A 63 10.32 10.70 -1.00
C SER A 63 9.02 11.48 -0.72
N ARG A 64 8.91 12.09 0.45
CA ARG A 64 7.67 12.60 1.04
C ARG A 64 6.93 13.59 0.14
N GLU A 65 7.63 14.56 -0.47
CA GLU A 65 6.97 15.61 -1.26
C GLU A 65 6.21 14.99 -2.44
N ARG A 66 6.85 14.09 -3.18
CA ARG A 66 6.25 13.40 -4.31
C ARG A 66 5.16 12.42 -3.87
N LEU A 67 5.37 11.69 -2.77
CA LEU A 67 4.34 10.78 -2.25
C LEU A 67 3.09 11.55 -1.80
N TRP A 68 3.26 12.72 -1.21
CA TRP A 68 2.14 13.61 -0.88
C TRP A 68 1.38 14.11 -2.11
N GLU A 69 2.08 14.43 -3.21
CA GLU A 69 1.43 14.80 -4.47
C GLU A 69 0.58 13.66 -5.04
N ILE A 70 1.04 12.42 -4.85
CA ILE A 70 0.36 11.21 -5.34
C ILE A 70 -0.81 10.83 -4.42
N PHE A 71 -0.54 10.64 -3.12
CA PHE A 71 -1.45 10.00 -2.18
C PHE A 71 -2.15 10.99 -1.24
N GLY A 72 -1.60 12.18 -1.04
CA GLY A 72 -2.14 13.19 -0.13
C GLY A 72 -3.59 13.58 -0.40
N PRO A 73 -4.00 13.82 -1.67
CA PRO A 73 -5.40 14.13 -2.00
C PRO A 73 -6.38 13.01 -1.68
N ALA A 74 -5.94 11.76 -1.72
CA ALA A 74 -6.76 10.58 -1.44
C ALA A 74 -6.75 10.22 0.06
N TRP A 75 -5.56 10.20 0.65
CA TRP A 75 -5.33 9.57 1.94
C TRP A 75 -4.64 10.44 2.99
N ALA A 76 -4.34 11.71 2.68
CA ALA A 76 -3.60 12.63 3.55
C ALA A 76 -2.25 12.05 4.03
N TRP A 77 -1.58 11.27 3.17
CA TRP A 77 -0.34 10.56 3.47
C TRP A 77 0.78 10.85 2.45
N PRO A 78 2.06 10.87 2.83
CA PRO A 78 2.57 10.95 4.19
C PRO A 78 2.55 12.41 4.70
N PRO A 79 2.07 12.68 5.93
CA PRO A 79 2.06 14.03 6.46
C PRO A 79 3.49 14.54 6.74
N GLU A 80 3.67 15.86 6.67
CA GLU A 80 4.97 16.48 6.90
C GLU A 80 5.51 16.23 8.32
N THR A 81 4.59 16.08 9.26
CA THR A 81 4.90 15.88 10.68
C THR A 81 5.04 14.42 11.07
N MET A 82 5.00 13.49 10.12
CA MET A 82 5.10 12.04 10.38
C MET A 82 6.36 11.72 11.19
N THR A 83 6.17 11.06 12.32
CA THR A 83 7.24 10.58 13.19
C THR A 83 7.53 9.10 12.92
N ILE A 84 8.72 8.64 13.31
CA ILE A 84 9.07 7.21 13.20
C ILE A 84 8.13 6.31 14.02
N GLU A 85 7.56 6.83 15.11
CA GLU A 85 6.60 6.07 15.92
C GLU A 85 5.24 5.95 15.21
N GLU A 86 4.80 6.99 14.52
CA GLU A 86 3.59 6.93 13.69
C GLU A 86 3.76 5.98 12.51
N ASP A 87 4.91 5.99 11.86
CA ASP A 87 5.28 5.03 10.83
C ASP A 87 5.25 3.58 11.37
N ARG A 88 5.85 3.35 12.55
CA ARG A 88 5.84 2.03 13.22
C ARG A 88 4.42 1.53 13.47
N LEU A 89 3.53 2.41 13.93
CA LEU A 89 2.12 2.08 14.18
C LEU A 89 1.38 1.78 12.85
N ASP A 90 1.71 2.52 11.79
CA ASP A 90 1.16 2.29 10.45
C ASP A 90 1.58 0.92 9.92
N LEU A 91 2.87 0.58 10.01
CA LEU A 91 3.37 -0.73 9.59
C LEU A 91 2.79 -1.90 10.42
N ARG A 92 2.58 -1.70 11.73
CA ARG A 92 1.87 -2.69 12.55
C ARG A 92 0.46 -2.93 12.03
N ARG A 93 -0.28 -1.85 11.74
CA ARG A 93 -1.62 -1.94 11.18
C ARG A 93 -1.61 -2.71 9.85
N HIS A 94 -0.66 -2.41 8.95
CA HIS A 94 -0.51 -3.15 7.71
C HIS A 94 -0.22 -4.63 7.91
N GLU A 95 0.64 -4.99 8.87
CA GLU A 95 0.93 -6.38 9.20
C GLU A 95 -0.33 -7.10 9.72
N GLU A 96 -1.14 -6.45 10.55
CA GLU A 96 -2.43 -6.96 11.04
C GLU A 96 -3.46 -7.10 9.91
N GLU A 97 -3.58 -6.12 9.02
CA GLU A 97 -4.46 -6.13 7.85
C GLU A 97 -4.10 -7.25 6.87
N ILE A 98 -2.80 -7.48 6.61
CA ILE A 98 -2.31 -8.59 5.79
C ILE A 98 -2.71 -9.93 6.43
N ALA A 99 -2.49 -10.09 7.74
CA ALA A 99 -2.85 -11.31 8.46
C ALA A 99 -4.37 -11.57 8.45
N ALA A 100 -5.18 -10.50 8.42
CA ALA A 100 -6.63 -10.56 8.36
C ALA A 100 -7.20 -10.59 6.92
N HIS A 101 -6.36 -10.57 5.90
CA HIS A 101 -6.73 -10.47 4.47
C HIS A 101 -7.62 -9.24 4.15
N GLN A 102 -7.39 -8.13 4.85
CA GLN A 102 -8.12 -6.89 4.67
C GLN A 102 -7.49 -5.97 3.63
N SER A 103 -6.18 -5.85 3.63
CA SER A 103 -5.36 -5.18 2.62
C SER A 103 -3.97 -5.78 2.59
N PHE A 104 -3.18 -5.47 1.56
CA PHE A 104 -1.83 -6.00 1.42
C PHE A 104 -0.86 -4.90 1.02
N ASN A 105 0.19 -4.75 1.79
CA ASN A 105 1.30 -3.86 1.52
C ASN A 105 2.58 -4.67 1.36
N TYR A 106 3.22 -4.56 0.20
CA TYR A 106 4.46 -5.26 -0.12
C TYR A 106 5.61 -4.27 -0.24
N ALA A 107 6.62 -4.42 0.61
CA ALA A 107 7.86 -3.67 0.48
C ALA A 107 8.70 -4.17 -0.69
N LEU A 108 9.21 -3.24 -1.52
CA LEU A 108 10.25 -3.52 -2.49
C LEU A 108 11.61 -3.42 -1.79
N LEU A 109 12.37 -4.49 -1.80
CA LEU A 109 13.62 -4.62 -1.05
C LEU A 109 14.78 -5.02 -1.96
N ASP A 110 15.99 -4.62 -1.56
CA ASP A 110 17.21 -5.20 -2.09
C ASP A 110 17.38 -6.67 -1.66
N GLU A 111 18.27 -7.41 -2.28
CA GLU A 111 18.48 -8.85 -2.01
C GLU A 111 18.77 -9.15 -0.53
N LYS A 112 19.48 -8.25 0.15
CA LYS A 112 19.89 -8.40 1.55
C LYS A 112 18.89 -7.83 2.54
N GLU A 113 17.80 -7.24 2.06
CA GLU A 113 16.78 -6.55 2.87
C GLU A 113 17.39 -5.46 3.77
N THR A 114 18.32 -4.68 3.23
CA THR A 114 18.98 -3.58 3.94
C THR A 114 18.35 -2.23 3.66
N GLU A 115 17.46 -2.15 2.65
CA GLU A 115 16.81 -0.91 2.24
C GLU A 115 15.44 -1.21 1.63
N ILE A 116 14.44 -0.39 1.99
CA ILE A 116 13.16 -0.34 1.28
C ILE A 116 13.28 0.67 0.15
N LEU A 117 12.91 0.23 -1.04
CA LEU A 117 13.05 0.96 -2.30
C LEU A 117 11.72 1.42 -2.88
N GLY A 118 10.61 1.06 -2.24
CA GLY A 118 9.25 1.37 -2.62
C GLY A 118 8.26 0.39 -2.02
N CYS A 119 6.98 0.55 -2.35
CA CYS A 119 5.91 -0.35 -1.92
C CYS A 119 4.90 -0.59 -3.03
N VAL A 120 4.21 -1.74 -2.94
CA VAL A 120 3.03 -2.09 -3.73
C VAL A 120 1.87 -2.30 -2.76
N TYR A 121 0.78 -1.58 -2.96
CA TYR A 121 -0.46 -1.69 -2.20
C TYR A 121 -1.49 -2.46 -3.03
N ILE A 122 -2.22 -3.38 -2.40
CA ILE A 122 -3.28 -4.18 -3.02
C ILE A 122 -4.46 -4.15 -2.04
N ASP A 123 -5.50 -3.43 -2.41
CA ASP A 123 -6.59 -3.06 -1.54
C ASP A 123 -7.95 -3.51 -2.08
N PRO A 124 -8.94 -3.73 -1.21
CA PRO A 124 -10.32 -3.82 -1.66
C PRO A 124 -10.74 -2.52 -2.35
N PRO A 125 -11.65 -2.57 -3.35
CA PRO A 125 -11.99 -1.38 -4.09
C PRO A 125 -12.75 -0.37 -3.23
N GLU A 126 -12.22 0.86 -3.14
CA GLU A 126 -12.94 1.99 -2.54
C GLU A 126 -13.93 2.62 -3.52
N ARG A 127 -13.71 2.45 -4.82
CA ARG A 127 -14.52 3.03 -5.89
C ARG A 127 -15.16 1.96 -6.76
N ALA A 128 -16.37 2.28 -7.28
CA ALA A 128 -17.13 1.35 -8.12
C ALA A 128 -16.38 0.98 -9.42
N GLY A 129 -16.59 -0.25 -9.89
CA GLY A 129 -16.11 -0.73 -11.19
C GLY A 129 -14.78 -1.46 -11.18
N ALA A 130 -14.30 -1.89 -10.00
CA ALA A 130 -13.16 -2.77 -9.83
C ALA A 130 -13.47 -3.84 -8.77
N ASP A 131 -12.68 -4.90 -8.73
CA ASP A 131 -12.71 -5.94 -7.70
C ASP A 131 -11.40 -6.02 -6.88
N GLY A 132 -10.43 -5.18 -7.22
CA GLY A 132 -9.22 -4.90 -6.48
C GLY A 132 -8.59 -3.60 -6.96
N GLU A 133 -7.95 -2.84 -6.09
CA GLU A 133 -7.24 -1.61 -6.41
C GLU A 133 -5.76 -1.79 -6.06
N VAL A 134 -4.88 -1.44 -6.99
CA VAL A 134 -3.44 -1.67 -6.87
C VAL A 134 -2.71 -0.37 -7.19
N SER A 135 -1.78 0.00 -6.32
CA SER A 135 -0.90 1.13 -6.56
C SER A 135 0.52 0.80 -6.11
N TRP A 136 1.51 1.53 -6.62
CA TRP A 136 2.91 1.35 -6.22
C TRP A 136 3.73 2.61 -6.43
N TRP A 137 4.81 2.68 -5.68
CA TRP A 137 5.79 3.73 -5.80
C TRP A 137 7.19 3.20 -5.56
N VAL A 138 8.18 3.94 -6.02
CA VAL A 138 9.59 3.74 -5.71
C VAL A 138 10.17 5.01 -5.07
N VAL A 139 11.26 4.91 -4.33
CA VAL A 139 11.97 6.07 -3.78
C VAL A 139 12.42 7.02 -4.89
N ASP A 140 12.52 8.32 -4.60
CA ASP A 140 12.74 9.38 -5.61
C ASP A 140 13.91 9.13 -6.53
N ARG A 141 15.03 8.60 -6.02
CA ARG A 141 16.22 8.29 -6.83
C ARG A 141 16.01 7.18 -7.88
N LEU A 142 14.92 6.43 -7.78
CA LEU A 142 14.60 5.34 -8.71
C LEU A 142 13.47 5.69 -9.70
N VAL A 143 12.86 6.86 -9.55
CA VAL A 143 11.81 7.34 -10.47
C VAL A 143 12.35 7.46 -11.89
N GLY A 144 11.60 6.93 -12.87
CA GLY A 144 12.02 6.83 -14.27
C GLY A 144 13.16 5.83 -14.52
N GLY A 145 13.62 5.12 -13.48
CA GLY A 145 14.70 4.16 -13.53
C GLY A 145 14.28 2.74 -13.94
N GLU A 146 15.23 1.81 -13.90
CA GLU A 146 14.98 0.41 -14.26
C GLU A 146 14.06 -0.29 -13.26
N ALA A 147 14.21 0.01 -11.97
CA ALA A 147 13.39 -0.60 -10.92
C ALA A 147 11.90 -0.23 -11.06
N GLU A 148 11.59 1.05 -11.32
CA GLU A 148 10.20 1.47 -11.53
C GLU A 148 9.61 0.82 -12.79
N ARG A 149 10.34 0.84 -13.91
CA ARG A 149 9.89 0.16 -15.13
C ARG A 149 9.71 -1.35 -14.96
N ALA A 150 10.54 -1.98 -14.13
CA ALA A 150 10.39 -3.40 -13.81
C ALA A 150 9.11 -3.66 -13.01
N LEU A 151 8.75 -2.80 -12.04
CA LEU A 151 7.48 -2.87 -11.33
C LEU A 151 6.28 -2.61 -12.26
N ASP A 152 6.37 -1.63 -13.15
CA ASP A 152 5.30 -1.32 -14.11
C ASP A 152 4.94 -2.52 -15.02
N VAL A 153 5.92 -3.40 -15.26
CA VAL A 153 5.70 -4.65 -16.00
C VAL A 153 5.28 -5.80 -15.07
N LEU A 154 5.98 -5.94 -13.95
CA LEU A 154 5.78 -7.07 -13.03
C LEU A 154 4.40 -7.01 -12.36
N VAL A 155 4.01 -5.87 -11.80
CA VAL A 155 2.82 -5.78 -10.93
C VAL A 155 1.56 -6.22 -11.68
N PRO A 156 1.23 -5.72 -12.89
CA PRO A 156 0.05 -6.20 -13.61
C PRO A 156 0.11 -7.70 -13.96
N GLN A 157 1.29 -8.22 -14.30
CA GLN A 157 1.46 -9.65 -14.61
C GLN A 157 1.29 -10.51 -13.36
N TRP A 158 1.86 -10.09 -12.24
CA TRP A 158 1.74 -10.76 -10.97
C TRP A 158 0.30 -10.78 -10.46
N ILE A 159 -0.39 -9.65 -10.52
CA ILE A 159 -1.80 -9.57 -10.13
C ILE A 159 -2.65 -10.51 -11.00
N ALA A 160 -2.45 -10.52 -12.31
CA ALA A 160 -3.19 -11.39 -13.21
C ALA A 160 -2.90 -12.90 -13.00
N ALA A 161 -1.71 -13.25 -12.51
CA ALA A 161 -1.30 -14.65 -12.32
C ALA A 161 -1.72 -15.23 -10.96
N ASP A 162 -1.57 -14.43 -9.88
CA ASP A 162 -1.59 -14.94 -8.51
C ASP A 162 -2.76 -14.39 -7.67
N TRP A 163 -3.51 -13.40 -8.17
CA TRP A 163 -4.62 -12.80 -7.46
C TRP A 163 -5.96 -13.12 -8.13
N PRO A 164 -7.06 -13.28 -7.37
CA PRO A 164 -8.35 -13.75 -7.91
C PRO A 164 -9.18 -12.65 -8.60
N PHE A 165 -8.55 -11.52 -8.94
CA PHE A 165 -9.26 -10.38 -9.52
C PHE A 165 -9.59 -10.60 -11.00
N ARG A 166 -10.78 -10.14 -11.40
CA ARG A 166 -11.25 -10.15 -12.79
C ARG A 166 -11.16 -8.77 -13.43
N GLN A 167 -11.25 -7.73 -12.61
CA GLN A 167 -11.21 -6.32 -13.02
C GLN A 167 -10.36 -5.50 -12.04
N PRO A 168 -9.06 -5.82 -11.89
CA PRO A 168 -8.18 -5.01 -11.07
C PRO A 168 -8.03 -3.62 -11.69
N ARG A 169 -7.83 -2.61 -10.85
CA ARG A 169 -7.56 -1.22 -11.25
C ARG A 169 -6.20 -0.81 -10.75
N TYR A 170 -5.42 -0.16 -11.63
CA TYR A 170 -4.05 0.27 -11.29
C TYR A 170 -4.02 1.79 -11.16
N LEU A 171 -4.08 2.29 -9.92
CA LEU A 171 -4.15 3.71 -9.59
C LEU A 171 -2.87 4.44 -10.01
N GLY A 172 -3.02 5.58 -10.67
CA GLY A 172 -1.89 6.33 -11.24
C GLY A 172 -1.26 5.68 -12.48
N ARG A 173 -1.87 4.62 -13.05
CA ARG A 173 -1.42 3.92 -14.26
C ARG A 173 -2.52 3.83 -15.32
N ASP A 174 -3.52 2.99 -15.15
CA ASP A 174 -4.67 2.87 -16.06
C ASP A 174 -5.77 3.91 -15.79
N ILE A 175 -5.78 4.49 -14.60
CA ILE A 175 -6.64 5.62 -14.22
C ILE A 175 -5.82 6.66 -13.45
N THR A 176 -6.07 7.94 -13.69
CA THR A 176 -5.45 8.99 -12.87
C THR A 176 -6.05 9.03 -11.48
N TRP A 177 -5.30 9.51 -10.48
CA TRP A 177 -5.82 9.71 -9.14
C TRP A 177 -7.02 10.65 -9.09
N GLN A 178 -7.02 11.69 -9.94
CA GLN A 178 -8.13 12.64 -10.05
C GLN A 178 -9.40 11.96 -10.58
N ASP A 179 -9.28 11.16 -11.64
CA ASP A 179 -10.43 10.45 -12.22
C ASP A 179 -10.95 9.38 -11.26
N TRP A 180 -10.06 8.69 -10.55
CA TRP A 180 -10.44 7.71 -9.52
C TRP A 180 -11.22 8.37 -8.36
N LEU A 181 -10.77 9.52 -7.86
CA LEU A 181 -11.48 10.27 -6.81
C LEU A 181 -12.87 10.72 -7.25
N ALA A 182 -13.09 10.92 -8.56
CA ALA A 182 -14.37 11.32 -9.13
C ALA A 182 -15.36 10.13 -9.31
N LEU A 183 -14.90 8.89 -9.18
CA LEU A 183 -15.78 7.71 -9.29
C LEU A 183 -16.72 7.60 -8.09
N PRO A 184 -17.92 7.02 -8.27
CA PRO A 184 -18.80 6.68 -7.15
C PRO A 184 -18.09 5.74 -6.15
N PRO A 185 -18.44 5.80 -4.85
CA PRO A 185 -17.99 4.79 -3.89
C PRO A 185 -18.35 3.37 -4.33
N ALA A 186 -17.51 2.41 -3.96
CA ALA A 186 -17.86 1.00 -4.14
C ALA A 186 -19.16 0.69 -3.39
N SER A 187 -20.06 -0.05 -4.03
CA SER A 187 -21.32 -0.47 -3.37
C SER A 187 -20.99 -1.52 -2.31
N SER A 188 -21.44 -1.30 -1.09
CA SER A 188 -21.51 -2.36 -0.07
C SER A 188 -22.53 -3.39 -0.57
N SER A 189 -22.09 -4.53 -1.05
CA SER A 189 -22.96 -5.62 -1.50
C SER A 189 -23.21 -6.58 -0.36
#